data_65daf007b83d98be6d75cf092fbdb1cd
#
_entry.id   65daf007b83d98be6d75cf092fbdb1cd
#
_cell.length_a   1.000
_cell.length_b   1.000
_cell.length_c   1.000
_cell.angle_alpha   90.00
_cell.angle_beta   90.00
_cell.angle_gamma   90.00
#
_symmetry.space_group_name_H-M   'P 1'
#
loop_
_entity.id
_entity.type
_entity.pdbx_description
1 polymer ?
#
loop_
_entity_poly.entity_id
_entity_poly.type
_entity_poly.pdbx_seq_one_letter_code
_entity_poly.pdbx_strand_id
1 'polypeptide(L)'
;MKMLRFVLASLALALCLSAPASAAPAPKKTTLGVFLATTLSDGQERFQYAEALAAKLSEAMGRPVAAKSFGRYEDFARAISDGLVDFAVVEGWAAVQLGARATPLAWASRPGESQQRWAIVSTQRGSVKDLAGKRLALVKGAGPTDPKFVTHAVLGGDLDAQRHFKLAPVPNVESALKMLEAKGAEAALVPVSHVPKDKDVRVLFRSSRLPGAVLVDLRNHRAALDTALPGVGAVAPFEAFARIQGKEFEDFRRLVTQGPPRRQPVFADAAEQRVSTQALVRAEELGPSLPSFAGDLAVSAEQPDD
;
A
#
# COMPACT_ATOMS: atom_id res chain seq x y z
N MET A 1 0.75 38.01 77.62
CA MET A 1 0.14 36.77 77.14
C MET A 1 -0.91 36.95 76.02
N LYS A 2 -1.41 38.12 75.71
CA LYS A 2 -2.43 38.34 74.65
C LYS A 2 -1.82 38.46 73.23
N MET A 3 -0.58 38.94 73.06
CA MET A 3 0.08 39.05 71.71
C MET A 3 0.53 37.74 71.12
N LEU A 4 0.86 36.74 71.92
CA LEU A 4 1.34 35.42 71.40
C LEU A 4 0.21 34.59 70.76
N ARG A 5 -1.05 34.83 71.08
CA ARG A 5 -2.20 34.14 70.51
C ARG A 5 -2.57 34.62 69.07
N PHE A 6 -2.24 35.88 68.74
CA PHE A 6 -2.49 36.42 67.39
C PHE A 6 -1.48 35.94 66.38
N VAL A 7 -0.23 35.69 66.75
CA VAL A 7 0.81 35.19 65.86
C VAL A 7 0.55 33.73 65.46
N LEU A 8 0.07 32.89 66.37
CA LEU A 8 -0.26 31.49 66.08
C LEU A 8 -1.51 31.34 65.21
N ALA A 9 -2.49 32.23 65.28
CA ALA A 9 -3.68 32.19 64.41
C ALA A 9 -3.36 32.59 62.95
N SER A 10 -2.40 33.50 62.74
CA SER A 10 -1.98 33.92 61.40
C SER A 10 -1.13 32.88 60.72
N LEU A 11 -0.37 32.07 61.47
CA LEU A 11 0.45 30.96 60.82
C LEU A 11 -0.39 29.79 60.46
N ALA A 12 -1.49 29.50 61.16
CA ALA A 12 -2.41 28.39 60.77
C ALA A 12 -3.23 28.69 59.51
N LEU A 13 -3.52 29.96 59.22
CA LEU A 13 -4.27 30.35 57.98
C LEU A 13 -3.40 30.31 56.73
N ALA A 14 -2.08 30.47 56.84
CA ALA A 14 -1.15 30.38 55.71
C ALA A 14 -0.88 28.93 55.23
N LEU A 15 -1.03 27.94 56.11
CA LEU A 15 -0.84 26.51 55.73
C LEU A 15 -2.04 25.87 55.01
N CYS A 16 -3.23 26.46 55.06
CA CYS A 16 -4.41 25.90 54.40
C CYS A 16 -4.55 26.27 52.90
N LEU A 17 -3.70 27.19 52.37
CA LEU A 17 -3.79 27.66 50.98
C LEU A 17 -2.86 26.90 49.99
N SER A 18 -2.04 25.97 50.47
CA SER A 18 -1.26 25.09 49.62
C SER A 18 -2.07 23.79 49.28
N ALA A 19 -3.25 23.96 48.70
CA ALA A 19 -3.89 22.82 47.99
C ALA A 19 -2.93 22.34 46.91
N PRO A 20 -2.52 21.06 46.89
CA PRO A 20 -1.71 20.55 45.79
C PRO A 20 -2.51 20.82 44.52
N ALA A 21 -1.95 21.63 43.61
CA ALA A 21 -2.49 21.80 42.29
C ALA A 21 -2.59 20.37 41.69
N SER A 22 -3.82 19.83 41.61
CA SER A 22 -4.08 18.54 41.02
C SER A 22 -3.46 18.61 39.63
N ALA A 23 -2.31 17.96 39.45
CA ALA A 23 -1.65 17.91 38.14
C ALA A 23 -2.67 17.35 37.16
N ALA A 24 -3.15 18.20 36.24
CA ALA A 24 -4.02 17.75 35.16
C ALA A 24 -3.37 16.53 34.55
N PRO A 25 -4.12 15.44 34.32
CA PRO A 25 -3.55 14.23 33.73
C PRO A 25 -2.83 14.63 32.45
N ALA A 26 -1.55 14.23 32.35
CA ALA A 26 -0.72 14.55 31.20
C ALA A 26 -1.49 14.13 29.90
N PRO A 27 -1.58 15.01 28.91
CA PRO A 27 -2.35 14.73 27.72
C PRO A 27 -1.89 13.40 27.11
N LYS A 28 -2.82 12.47 26.90
CA LYS A 28 -2.52 11.15 26.36
C LYS A 28 -1.79 11.34 25.04
N LYS A 29 -0.53 10.87 25.00
CA LYS A 29 0.34 11.00 23.82
C LYS A 29 -0.26 10.21 22.66
N THR A 30 -0.56 10.88 21.55
CA THR A 30 -1.04 10.24 20.33
C THR A 30 0.11 9.51 19.64
N THR A 31 -0.10 8.29 19.15
CA THR A 31 0.97 7.47 18.58
C THR A 31 0.69 7.08 17.13
N LEU A 32 1.60 7.44 16.23
CA LEU A 32 1.68 6.96 14.87
C LEU A 32 2.39 5.61 14.82
N GLY A 33 1.76 4.60 14.20
CA GLY A 33 2.42 3.35 13.81
C GLY A 33 2.87 3.38 12.36
N VAL A 34 4.02 2.76 12.05
CA VAL A 34 4.48 2.57 10.67
C VAL A 34 4.82 1.09 10.45
N PHE A 35 4.10 0.46 9.52
CA PHE A 35 4.36 -0.91 9.05
C PHE A 35 4.44 -0.92 7.52
N LEU A 36 5.66 -0.83 6.99
CA LEU A 36 5.97 -0.70 5.56
C LEU A 36 7.12 -1.65 5.17
N ALA A 37 6.90 -2.96 5.37
CA ALA A 37 7.93 -3.99 5.21
C ALA A 37 8.44 -4.17 3.77
N THR A 38 7.64 -3.77 2.77
CA THR A 38 8.03 -3.86 1.36
C THR A 38 8.38 -2.52 0.75
N THR A 39 7.84 -1.44 1.28
CA THR A 39 8.09 -0.08 0.79
C THR A 39 9.38 0.51 1.38
N LEU A 40 9.60 0.29 2.69
CA LEU A 40 10.77 0.68 3.46
C LEU A 40 11.38 -0.58 4.08
N SER A 41 12.20 -1.27 3.29
CA SER A 41 12.72 -2.59 3.66
C SER A 41 13.76 -2.53 4.79
N ASP A 42 14.49 -1.42 4.90
CA ASP A 42 15.45 -1.19 5.97
C ASP A 42 14.76 -0.69 7.25
N GLY A 43 15.21 -1.20 8.40
CA GLY A 43 14.64 -0.85 9.71
C GLY A 43 14.94 0.58 10.13
N GLN A 44 16.14 1.08 9.80
CA GLN A 44 16.55 2.44 10.12
C GLN A 44 15.81 3.45 9.23
N GLU A 45 15.69 3.18 7.93
CA GLU A 45 14.92 4.01 7.01
C GLU A 45 13.46 4.11 7.45
N ARG A 46 12.86 2.98 7.83
CA ARG A 46 11.47 2.95 8.35
C ARG A 46 11.31 3.73 9.65
N PHE A 47 12.29 3.65 10.56
CA PHE A 47 12.29 4.42 11.79
C PHE A 47 12.40 5.92 11.50
N GLN A 48 13.35 6.33 10.66
CA GLN A 48 13.53 7.73 10.26
C GLN A 48 12.27 8.31 9.60
N TYR A 49 11.64 7.55 8.72
CA TYR A 49 10.36 7.93 8.12
C TYR A 49 9.27 8.13 9.19
N ALA A 50 9.15 7.20 10.14
CA ALA A 50 8.16 7.29 11.20
C ALA A 50 8.33 8.54 12.06
N GLU A 51 9.57 8.86 12.46
CA GLU A 51 9.89 10.06 13.24
C GLU A 51 9.62 11.35 12.44
N ALA A 52 10.04 11.39 11.17
CA ALA A 52 9.81 12.55 10.31
C ALA A 52 8.32 12.80 10.08
N LEU A 53 7.54 11.75 9.83
CA LEU A 53 6.10 11.86 9.65
C LEU A 53 5.40 12.27 10.95
N ALA A 54 5.81 11.72 12.10
CA ALA A 54 5.25 12.08 13.39
C ALA A 54 5.52 13.55 13.73
N ALA A 55 6.71 14.07 13.42
CA ALA A 55 7.04 15.49 13.60
C ALA A 55 6.13 16.39 12.76
N LYS A 56 5.94 16.07 11.47
CA LYS A 56 5.01 16.81 10.58
C LYS A 56 3.56 16.74 11.05
N LEU A 57 3.11 15.58 11.48
CA LEU A 57 1.77 15.42 12.05
C LEU A 57 1.61 16.17 13.37
N SER A 58 2.65 16.21 14.23
CA SER A 58 2.63 16.99 15.47
C SER A 58 2.43 18.48 15.19
N GLU A 59 3.15 19.00 14.20
CA GLU A 59 3.02 20.40 13.75
C GLU A 59 1.62 20.66 13.20
N ALA A 60 1.15 19.85 12.26
CA ALA A 60 -0.15 20.03 11.60
C ALA A 60 -1.34 19.82 12.54
N MET A 61 -1.22 18.95 13.55
CA MET A 61 -2.27 18.66 14.54
C MET A 61 -2.21 19.59 15.76
N GLY A 62 -1.15 20.39 15.93
CA GLY A 62 -0.93 21.24 17.11
C GLY A 62 -0.79 20.47 18.43
N ARG A 63 -0.41 19.20 18.39
CA ARG A 63 -0.23 18.33 19.56
C ARG A 63 0.85 17.27 19.34
N PRO A 64 1.54 16.81 20.39
CA PRO A 64 2.60 15.81 20.26
C PRO A 64 2.10 14.49 19.68
N VAL A 65 2.77 14.00 18.64
CA VAL A 65 2.61 12.67 18.05
C VAL A 65 3.90 11.91 18.24
N ALA A 66 3.83 10.73 18.86
CA ALA A 66 4.96 9.83 18.95
C ALA A 66 4.99 8.87 17.78
N ALA A 67 6.18 8.41 17.39
CA ALA A 67 6.35 7.41 16.34
C ALA A 67 6.66 6.02 16.93
N LYS A 68 6.17 4.99 16.25
CA LYS A 68 6.59 3.59 16.42
C LYS A 68 6.71 2.94 15.04
N SER A 69 7.85 2.33 14.74
CA SER A 69 8.04 1.53 13.53
C SER A 69 8.01 0.04 13.85
N PHE A 70 7.46 -0.76 12.94
CA PHE A 70 7.30 -2.19 13.10
C PHE A 70 7.91 -2.92 11.89
N GLY A 71 8.76 -3.91 12.16
CA GLY A 71 9.32 -4.79 11.15
C GLY A 71 8.49 -6.04 10.89
N ARG A 72 7.57 -6.38 11.80
CA ARG A 72 6.73 -7.59 11.73
C ARG A 72 5.28 -7.23 11.94
N TYR A 73 4.41 -7.84 11.14
CA TYR A 73 2.97 -7.61 11.24
C TYR A 73 2.39 -8.02 12.60
N GLU A 74 2.88 -9.12 13.16
CA GLU A 74 2.39 -9.63 14.44
C GLU A 74 2.63 -8.65 15.59
N ASP A 75 3.79 -7.98 15.62
CA ASP A 75 4.12 -6.98 16.63
C ASP A 75 3.27 -5.72 16.43
N PHE A 76 3.06 -5.32 15.19
CA PHE A 76 2.16 -4.22 14.83
C PHE A 76 0.70 -4.51 15.25
N ALA A 77 0.18 -5.69 14.90
CA ALA A 77 -1.18 -6.10 15.25
C ALA A 77 -1.39 -6.18 16.77
N ARG A 78 -0.39 -6.65 17.51
CA ARG A 78 -0.39 -6.65 18.99
C ARG A 78 -0.42 -5.24 19.54
N ALA A 79 0.44 -4.34 19.05
CA ALA A 79 0.46 -2.95 19.48
C ALA A 79 -0.88 -2.22 19.26
N ILE A 80 -1.59 -2.54 18.17
CA ILE A 80 -2.96 -2.05 17.94
C ILE A 80 -3.92 -2.60 19.00
N SER A 81 -3.87 -3.91 19.27
CA SER A 81 -4.74 -4.57 20.25
C SER A 81 -4.50 -4.02 21.68
N ASP A 82 -3.25 -3.76 22.02
CA ASP A 82 -2.83 -3.20 23.31
C ASP A 82 -3.13 -1.68 23.42
N GLY A 83 -3.61 -1.07 22.33
CA GLY A 83 -3.92 0.35 22.33
C GLY A 83 -2.74 1.29 22.31
N LEU A 84 -1.62 0.82 21.81
CA LEU A 84 -0.36 1.55 21.74
C LEU A 84 -0.19 2.34 20.44
N VAL A 85 -1.14 2.23 19.51
CA VAL A 85 -1.15 2.91 18.20
C VAL A 85 -2.53 3.49 17.97
N ASP A 86 -2.59 4.77 17.65
CA ASP A 86 -3.84 5.50 17.43
C ASP A 86 -4.20 5.62 15.95
N PHE A 87 -3.23 5.75 15.08
CA PHE A 87 -3.34 5.72 13.63
C PHE A 87 -2.02 5.21 13.02
N ALA A 88 -2.04 4.76 11.77
CA ALA A 88 -0.86 4.16 11.18
C ALA A 88 -0.75 4.37 9.68
N VAL A 89 0.49 4.36 9.18
CA VAL A 89 0.78 4.16 7.74
C VAL A 89 1.22 2.72 7.53
N VAL A 90 0.48 2.01 6.69
CA VAL A 90 0.66 0.56 6.51
C VAL A 90 0.61 0.18 5.03
N GLU A 91 1.16 -0.97 4.68
CA GLU A 91 0.96 -1.56 3.35
C GLU A 91 -0.54 -1.79 3.08
N GLY A 92 -1.00 -1.53 1.86
CA GLY A 92 -2.42 -1.62 1.53
C GLY A 92 -3.06 -2.96 1.87
N TRP A 93 -2.40 -4.09 1.55
CA TRP A 93 -2.94 -5.40 1.90
C TRP A 93 -2.91 -5.70 3.41
N ALA A 94 -1.97 -5.09 4.16
CA ALA A 94 -1.98 -5.17 5.62
C ALA A 94 -3.18 -4.42 6.21
N ALA A 95 -3.56 -3.28 5.63
CA ALA A 95 -4.79 -2.58 6.00
C ALA A 95 -6.03 -3.44 5.74
N VAL A 96 -6.07 -4.18 4.63
CA VAL A 96 -7.14 -5.15 4.35
C VAL A 96 -7.24 -6.20 5.46
N GLN A 97 -6.11 -6.72 5.95
CA GLN A 97 -6.07 -7.70 7.05
C GLN A 97 -6.55 -7.12 8.38
N LEU A 98 -6.36 -5.83 8.64
CA LEU A 98 -6.89 -5.18 9.83
C LEU A 98 -8.42 -5.15 9.85
N GLY A 99 -9.07 -5.18 8.69
CA GLY A 99 -10.52 -5.22 8.55
C GLY A 99 -11.20 -4.03 9.21
N ALA A 100 -12.26 -4.29 9.99
CA ALA A 100 -13.04 -3.24 10.67
C ALA A 100 -12.27 -2.48 11.78
N ARG A 101 -11.08 -2.94 12.17
CA ARG A 101 -10.24 -2.25 13.17
C ARG A 101 -9.54 -1.01 12.62
N ALA A 102 -9.57 -0.81 11.31
CA ALA A 102 -8.89 0.29 10.64
C ALA A 102 -9.83 0.99 9.67
N THR A 103 -9.91 2.31 9.80
CA THR A 103 -10.61 3.18 8.84
C THR A 103 -9.58 3.78 7.89
N PRO A 104 -9.54 3.39 6.61
CA PRO A 104 -8.61 3.96 5.64
C PRO A 104 -9.00 5.41 5.33
N LEU A 105 -7.98 6.30 5.30
CA LEU A 105 -8.16 7.74 5.12
C LEU A 105 -7.52 8.26 3.84
N ALA A 106 -6.27 7.90 3.59
CA ALA A 106 -5.51 8.44 2.47
C ALA A 106 -4.47 7.46 1.95
N TRP A 107 -4.26 7.46 0.64
CA TRP A 107 -3.14 6.76 0.00
C TRP A 107 -1.86 7.59 0.14
N ALA A 108 -0.78 6.96 0.56
CA ALA A 108 0.55 7.58 0.50
C ALA A 108 1.12 7.42 -0.92
N SER A 109 1.30 8.53 -1.63
CA SER A 109 1.77 8.57 -3.01
C SER A 109 3.27 8.83 -3.08
N ARG A 110 3.98 8.09 -3.96
CA ARG A 110 5.35 8.38 -4.36
C ARG A 110 5.38 9.38 -5.53
N PRO A 111 6.54 10.01 -5.82
CA PRO A 111 6.71 10.88 -6.98
C PRO A 111 6.18 10.24 -8.26
N GLY A 112 5.17 10.86 -8.88
CA GLY A 112 4.56 10.37 -10.11
C GLY A 112 3.77 9.06 -10.01
N GLU A 113 3.67 8.41 -8.84
CA GLU A 113 2.99 7.13 -8.66
C GLU A 113 2.16 7.08 -7.38
N SER A 114 0.84 7.19 -7.51
CA SER A 114 -0.10 6.85 -6.43
C SER A 114 -0.30 5.34 -6.24
N GLN A 115 0.22 4.52 -7.17
CA GLN A 115 0.02 3.07 -7.23
C GLN A 115 1.34 2.35 -7.47
N GLN A 116 1.49 1.19 -6.86
CA GLN A 116 2.68 0.35 -6.93
C GLN A 116 2.48 -0.83 -7.88
N ARG A 117 3.51 -1.22 -8.62
CA ARG A 117 3.54 -2.48 -9.36
C ARG A 117 4.44 -3.48 -8.67
N TRP A 118 4.09 -4.74 -8.78
CA TRP A 118 4.87 -5.87 -8.29
C TRP A 118 5.47 -6.65 -9.45
N ALA A 119 6.63 -7.22 -9.22
CA ALA A 119 7.31 -8.07 -10.19
C ALA A 119 7.64 -9.42 -9.57
N ILE A 120 7.48 -10.49 -10.34
CA ILE A 120 8.13 -11.77 -10.09
C ILE A 120 9.42 -11.76 -10.88
N VAL A 121 10.53 -11.83 -10.16
CA VAL A 121 11.87 -11.82 -10.73
C VAL A 121 12.56 -13.17 -10.55
N SER A 122 13.45 -13.54 -11.47
CA SER A 122 14.22 -14.79 -11.43
C SER A 122 15.57 -14.59 -12.10
N THR A 123 16.55 -15.42 -11.75
CA THR A 123 17.81 -15.55 -12.50
C THR A 123 17.67 -16.51 -13.69
N GLN A 124 16.57 -17.27 -13.77
CA GLN A 124 16.29 -18.21 -14.85
C GLN A 124 15.51 -17.52 -15.98
N ARG A 125 15.67 -18.05 -17.20
CA ARG A 125 14.82 -17.70 -18.34
C ARG A 125 13.51 -18.48 -18.28
N GLY A 126 12.45 -17.92 -18.83
CA GLY A 126 11.15 -18.58 -18.90
C GLY A 126 9.99 -17.63 -18.56
N SER A 127 8.89 -18.20 -18.17
CA SER A 127 7.65 -17.54 -17.76
C SER A 127 7.28 -17.90 -16.32
N VAL A 128 6.30 -17.21 -15.76
CA VAL A 128 5.77 -17.57 -14.41
C VAL A 128 5.22 -18.99 -14.38
N LYS A 129 4.68 -19.51 -15.51
CA LYS A 129 4.16 -20.87 -15.60
C LYS A 129 5.23 -21.93 -15.36
N ASP A 130 6.48 -21.67 -15.78
CA ASP A 130 7.61 -22.57 -15.64
C ASP A 130 8.11 -22.67 -14.16
N LEU A 131 7.58 -21.81 -13.29
CA LEU A 131 7.87 -21.81 -11.86
C LEU A 131 6.93 -22.71 -11.06
N ALA A 132 6.12 -23.57 -11.71
CA ALA A 132 5.23 -24.49 -11.01
C ALA A 132 6.02 -25.41 -10.05
N GLY A 133 5.61 -25.44 -8.78
CA GLY A 133 6.28 -26.20 -7.72
C GLY A 133 7.63 -25.63 -7.24
N LYS A 134 8.10 -24.51 -7.82
CA LYS A 134 9.33 -23.84 -7.43
C LYS A 134 9.12 -22.93 -6.22
N ARG A 135 10.21 -22.58 -5.54
CA ARG A 135 10.16 -21.64 -4.40
C ARG A 135 10.06 -20.21 -4.90
N LEU A 136 9.06 -19.48 -4.36
CA LEU A 136 8.89 -18.05 -4.53
C LEU A 136 9.18 -17.37 -3.20
N ALA A 137 10.29 -16.64 -3.11
CA ALA A 137 10.58 -15.77 -1.98
C ALA A 137 9.65 -14.55 -2.01
N LEU A 138 8.99 -14.25 -0.89
CA LEU A 138 8.14 -13.07 -0.74
C LEU A 138 8.26 -12.50 0.66
N VAL A 139 8.09 -11.19 0.78
CA VAL A 139 8.10 -10.54 2.09
C VAL A 139 6.88 -10.99 2.88
N LYS A 140 7.11 -11.43 4.13
CA LYS A 140 6.07 -11.74 5.08
C LYS A 140 5.38 -10.43 5.49
N GLY A 141 4.22 -10.17 4.91
CA GLY A 141 3.45 -8.95 5.13
C GLY A 141 2.38 -9.14 6.20
N ALA A 142 1.15 -9.44 5.79
CA ALA A 142 0.00 -9.52 6.68
C ALA A 142 -0.42 -10.95 7.06
N GLY A 143 0.47 -11.94 6.89
CA GLY A 143 0.21 -13.33 7.28
C GLY A 143 -0.83 -14.01 6.40
N PRO A 144 -2.05 -14.35 6.93
CA PRO A 144 -3.04 -15.12 6.18
C PRO A 144 -3.55 -14.49 4.88
N THR A 145 -3.42 -13.17 4.73
CA THR A 145 -3.80 -12.49 3.47
C THR A 145 -2.71 -12.49 2.41
N ASP A 146 -1.46 -12.79 2.75
CA ASP A 146 -0.36 -12.74 1.80
C ASP A 146 -0.58 -13.64 0.56
N PRO A 147 -0.98 -14.92 0.70
CA PRO A 147 -1.26 -15.76 -0.45
C PRO A 147 -2.42 -15.26 -1.31
N LYS A 148 -3.47 -14.71 -0.69
CA LYS A 148 -4.62 -14.13 -1.40
C LYS A 148 -4.22 -12.87 -2.15
N PHE A 149 -3.42 -12.01 -1.52
CA PHE A 149 -2.87 -10.82 -2.18
C PHE A 149 -2.07 -11.22 -3.43
N VAL A 150 -1.18 -12.21 -3.33
CA VAL A 150 -0.41 -12.70 -4.47
C VAL A 150 -1.32 -13.29 -5.56
N THR A 151 -2.24 -14.18 -5.18
CA THR A 151 -3.17 -14.82 -6.12
C THR A 151 -4.06 -13.81 -6.82
N HIS A 152 -4.75 -12.98 -6.05
CA HIS A 152 -5.85 -12.17 -6.56
C HIS A 152 -5.39 -10.83 -7.11
N ALA A 153 -4.57 -10.11 -6.33
CA ALA A 153 -4.17 -8.76 -6.70
C ALA A 153 -2.94 -8.77 -7.61
N VAL A 154 -1.88 -9.52 -7.27
CA VAL A 154 -0.66 -9.55 -8.06
C VAL A 154 -0.86 -10.32 -9.36
N LEU A 155 -1.30 -11.58 -9.28
CA LEU A 155 -1.45 -12.50 -10.42
C LEU A 155 -2.80 -12.37 -11.14
N GLY A 156 -3.70 -11.48 -10.66
CA GLY A 156 -4.99 -11.24 -11.31
C GLY A 156 -5.95 -12.45 -11.27
N GLY A 157 -5.71 -13.42 -10.38
CA GLY A 157 -6.51 -14.64 -10.27
C GLY A 157 -6.17 -15.71 -11.30
N ASP A 158 -5.22 -15.47 -12.21
CA ASP A 158 -4.85 -16.42 -13.28
C ASP A 158 -4.14 -17.66 -12.74
N LEU A 159 -3.41 -17.52 -11.63
CA LEU A 159 -2.69 -18.60 -10.95
C LEU A 159 -2.95 -18.52 -9.44
N ASP A 160 -3.26 -19.64 -8.83
CA ASP A 160 -3.31 -19.77 -7.37
C ASP A 160 -1.88 -19.86 -6.82
N ALA A 161 -1.47 -18.85 -6.05
CA ALA A 161 -0.09 -18.75 -5.58
C ALA A 161 0.32 -19.93 -4.70
N GLN A 162 -0.57 -20.44 -3.84
CA GLN A 162 -0.25 -21.56 -2.94
C GLN A 162 -0.16 -22.91 -3.66
N ARG A 163 -0.94 -23.08 -4.73
CA ARG A 163 -0.90 -24.29 -5.54
C ARG A 163 0.24 -24.27 -6.54
N HIS A 164 0.55 -23.08 -7.06
CA HIS A 164 1.54 -22.92 -8.12
C HIS A 164 2.97 -22.86 -7.55
N PHE A 165 3.20 -22.20 -6.42
CA PHE A 165 4.51 -22.00 -5.83
C PHE A 165 4.65 -22.68 -4.46
N LYS A 166 5.88 -22.97 -4.09
CA LYS A 166 6.28 -23.19 -2.68
C LYS A 166 6.64 -21.81 -2.11
N LEU A 167 5.70 -21.16 -1.42
CA LEU A 167 5.91 -19.84 -0.86
C LEU A 167 6.99 -19.89 0.24
N ALA A 168 8.00 -19.03 0.13
CA ALA A 168 9.12 -18.89 1.07
C ALA A 168 9.09 -17.49 1.69
N PRO A 169 8.41 -17.29 2.85
CA PRO A 169 8.32 -16.00 3.50
C PRO A 169 9.68 -15.54 4.03
N VAL A 170 10.02 -14.27 3.77
CA VAL A 170 11.25 -13.61 4.23
C VAL A 170 10.91 -12.28 4.92
N PRO A 171 11.82 -11.74 5.77
CA PRO A 171 11.50 -10.54 6.55
C PRO A 171 11.38 -9.25 5.73
N ASN A 172 12.13 -9.11 4.63
CA ASN A 172 12.16 -7.90 3.82
C ASN A 172 12.55 -8.19 2.36
N VAL A 173 12.47 -7.17 1.49
CA VAL A 173 12.76 -7.28 0.05
C VAL A 173 14.22 -7.68 -0.21
N GLU A 174 15.16 -7.13 0.56
CA GLU A 174 16.58 -7.47 0.42
C GLU A 174 16.83 -8.95 0.69
N SER A 175 16.19 -9.51 1.73
CA SER A 175 16.26 -10.95 2.03
C SER A 175 15.66 -11.81 0.92
N ALA A 176 14.59 -11.34 0.24
CA ALA A 176 14.03 -12.04 -0.90
C ALA A 176 15.02 -12.09 -2.08
N LEU A 177 15.68 -10.98 -2.38
CA LEU A 177 16.69 -10.91 -3.44
C LEU A 177 17.95 -11.71 -3.10
N LYS A 178 18.43 -11.63 -1.84
CA LYS A 178 19.56 -12.46 -1.38
C LYS A 178 19.24 -13.95 -1.47
N MET A 179 18.02 -14.34 -1.12
CA MET A 179 17.58 -15.74 -1.24
C MET A 179 17.58 -16.22 -2.70
N LEU A 180 17.20 -15.35 -3.63
CA LEU A 180 17.27 -15.61 -5.08
C LEU A 180 18.72 -15.76 -5.54
N GLU A 181 19.62 -14.84 -5.15
CA GLU A 181 21.04 -14.87 -5.48
C GLU A 181 21.73 -16.13 -4.95
N ALA A 182 21.42 -16.52 -3.72
CA ALA A 182 21.95 -17.74 -3.09
C ALA A 182 21.31 -19.03 -3.63
N LYS A 183 20.44 -18.95 -4.64
CA LYS A 183 19.68 -20.09 -5.19
C LYS A 183 18.81 -20.81 -4.13
N GLY A 184 18.50 -20.12 -3.05
CA GLY A 184 17.57 -20.57 -2.01
C GLY A 184 16.11 -20.50 -2.46
N ALA A 185 15.81 -19.69 -3.48
CA ALA A 185 14.54 -19.65 -4.19
C ALA A 185 14.81 -19.49 -5.69
N GLU A 186 13.89 -19.96 -6.52
CA GLU A 186 13.97 -19.83 -7.99
C GLU A 186 13.40 -18.50 -8.47
N ALA A 187 12.55 -17.85 -7.66
CA ALA A 187 11.98 -16.55 -7.95
C ALA A 187 11.77 -15.74 -6.68
N ALA A 188 11.63 -14.42 -6.84
CA ALA A 188 11.26 -13.50 -5.76
C ALA A 188 10.14 -12.58 -6.22
N LEU A 189 9.18 -12.31 -5.31
CA LEU A 189 8.15 -11.30 -5.49
C LEU A 189 8.57 -10.01 -4.80
N VAL A 190 8.76 -8.95 -5.57
CA VAL A 190 9.23 -7.66 -5.08
C VAL A 190 8.47 -6.50 -5.75
N PRO A 191 8.39 -5.32 -5.11
CA PRO A 191 7.95 -4.11 -5.79
C PRO A 191 8.86 -3.80 -6.99
N VAL A 192 8.30 -3.29 -8.09
CA VAL A 192 9.08 -2.97 -9.30
C VAL A 192 10.20 -1.97 -9.01
N SER A 193 9.98 -1.04 -8.07
CA SER A 193 11.00 -0.08 -7.62
C SER A 193 12.25 -0.71 -6.98
N HIS A 194 12.17 -1.97 -6.54
CA HIS A 194 13.27 -2.70 -5.91
C HIS A 194 13.91 -3.75 -6.83
N VAL A 195 13.47 -3.82 -8.09
CA VAL A 195 14.11 -4.72 -9.05
C VAL A 195 15.53 -4.23 -9.34
N PRO A 196 16.58 -5.04 -9.11
CA PRO A 196 17.95 -4.66 -9.40
C PRO A 196 18.14 -4.35 -10.88
N LYS A 197 18.80 -3.23 -11.21
CA LYS A 197 19.02 -2.80 -12.60
C LYS A 197 20.29 -3.43 -13.21
N ASP A 198 21.23 -3.79 -12.38
CA ASP A 198 22.62 -4.18 -12.70
C ASP A 198 22.93 -5.66 -12.46
N LYS A 199 21.90 -6.46 -12.15
CA LYS A 199 22.05 -7.89 -11.88
C LYS A 199 21.42 -8.74 -12.98
N ASP A 200 21.89 -9.98 -13.11
CA ASP A 200 21.33 -11.00 -14.00
C ASP A 200 19.93 -11.47 -13.57
N VAL A 201 19.11 -10.52 -13.13
CA VAL A 201 17.76 -10.75 -12.66
C VAL A 201 16.77 -10.35 -13.76
N ARG A 202 15.92 -11.26 -14.13
CA ARG A 202 14.90 -11.09 -15.18
C ARG A 202 13.53 -10.90 -14.56
N VAL A 203 12.77 -9.97 -15.09
CA VAL A 203 11.37 -9.81 -14.75
C VAL A 203 10.55 -10.80 -15.58
N LEU A 204 9.98 -11.82 -14.94
CA LEU A 204 9.13 -12.81 -15.59
C LEU A 204 7.66 -12.38 -15.62
N PHE A 205 7.26 -11.50 -14.69
CA PHE A 205 5.89 -11.01 -14.57
C PHE A 205 5.86 -9.61 -13.96
N ARG A 206 4.88 -8.80 -14.37
CA ARG A 206 4.54 -7.53 -13.73
C ARG A 206 3.05 -7.47 -13.49
N SER A 207 2.65 -7.12 -12.27
CA SER A 207 1.24 -6.90 -11.95
C SER A 207 0.67 -5.67 -12.65
N SER A 208 -0.65 -5.55 -12.64
CA SER A 208 -1.32 -4.26 -12.78
C SER A 208 -0.83 -3.28 -11.69
N ARG A 209 -1.22 -2.02 -11.80
CA ARG A 209 -1.00 -1.04 -10.74
C ARG A 209 -1.92 -1.36 -9.56
N LEU A 210 -1.37 -1.42 -8.36
CA LEU A 210 -2.07 -1.72 -7.12
C LEU A 210 -1.87 -0.57 -6.12
N PRO A 211 -2.84 -0.30 -5.25
CA PRO A 211 -2.64 0.64 -4.16
C PRO A 211 -1.42 0.27 -3.31
N GLY A 212 -0.62 1.28 -2.97
CA GLY A 212 0.57 1.13 -2.15
C GLY A 212 0.28 1.23 -0.66
N ALA A 213 0.98 2.15 0.02
CA ALA A 213 0.79 2.42 1.42
C ALA A 213 -0.47 3.27 1.67
N VAL A 214 -1.10 3.05 2.83
CA VAL A 214 -2.32 3.74 3.24
C VAL A 214 -2.21 4.24 4.67
N LEU A 215 -2.66 5.47 4.91
CA LEU A 215 -2.90 5.99 6.25
C LEU A 215 -4.26 5.48 6.73
N VAL A 216 -4.28 4.87 7.90
CA VAL A 216 -5.48 4.35 8.56
C VAL A 216 -5.66 4.95 9.94
N ASP A 217 -6.90 5.24 10.30
CA ASP A 217 -7.30 5.59 11.67
C ASP A 217 -7.71 4.32 12.41
N LEU A 218 -7.22 4.18 13.64
CA LEU A 218 -7.44 3.01 14.50
C LEU A 218 -8.26 3.35 15.76
N ARG A 219 -8.42 4.66 16.08
CA ARG A 219 -9.01 5.11 17.36
C ARG A 219 -9.76 6.44 17.29
N ASN A 220 -10.53 6.65 16.21
CA ASN A 220 -11.39 7.82 16.02
C ASN A 220 -10.65 9.17 16.00
N HIS A 221 -9.45 9.21 15.41
CA HIS A 221 -8.71 10.45 15.16
C HIS A 221 -9.01 11.07 13.77
N ARG A 222 -9.95 10.50 13.03
CA ARG A 222 -10.26 10.85 11.65
C ARG A 222 -10.39 12.36 11.42
N ALA A 223 -11.22 13.04 12.21
CA ALA A 223 -11.45 14.48 12.02
C ALA A 223 -10.16 15.31 12.16
N ALA A 224 -9.32 14.97 13.14
CA ALA A 224 -8.04 15.65 13.35
C ALA A 224 -7.05 15.35 12.21
N LEU A 225 -6.99 14.10 11.74
CA LEU A 225 -6.16 13.70 10.61
C LEU A 225 -6.63 14.35 9.31
N ASP A 226 -7.93 14.37 9.05
CA ASP A 226 -8.52 15.01 7.87
C ASP A 226 -8.16 16.51 7.79
N THR A 227 -8.10 17.19 8.94
CA THR A 227 -7.68 18.58 9.02
C THR A 227 -6.16 18.75 8.85
N ALA A 228 -5.36 17.85 9.42
CA ALA A 228 -3.91 17.93 9.43
C ALA A 228 -3.25 17.53 8.09
N LEU A 229 -3.80 16.54 7.39
CA LEU A 229 -3.18 15.94 6.20
C LEU A 229 -2.77 16.94 5.10
N PRO A 230 -3.58 17.98 4.77
CA PRO A 230 -3.16 18.97 3.77
C PRO A 230 -1.88 19.73 4.14
N GLY A 231 -1.56 19.86 5.44
CA GLY A 231 -0.38 20.55 5.95
C GLY A 231 0.85 19.66 6.13
N VAL A 232 0.72 18.33 6.05
CA VAL A 232 1.83 17.41 6.30
C VAL A 232 2.94 17.51 5.24
N GLY A 233 2.57 17.73 3.98
CA GLY A 233 3.53 17.82 2.88
C GLY A 233 4.27 16.50 2.61
N ALA A 234 5.41 16.62 1.90
CA ALA A 234 6.22 15.46 1.55
C ALA A 234 7.04 14.96 2.75
N VAL A 235 7.07 13.64 2.92
CA VAL A 235 7.99 12.91 3.82
C VAL A 235 8.52 11.71 3.04
N ALA A 236 9.78 11.77 2.61
CA ALA A 236 10.38 10.73 1.77
C ALA A 236 10.18 9.32 2.37
N PRO A 237 9.79 8.33 1.56
CA PRO A 237 9.73 8.33 0.10
C PRO A 237 8.38 8.76 -0.50
N PHE A 238 7.48 9.31 0.31
CA PHE A 238 6.17 9.76 -0.15
C PHE A 238 6.13 11.29 -0.31
N GLU A 239 5.46 11.75 -1.38
CA GLU A 239 5.29 13.18 -1.66
C GLU A 239 4.02 13.76 -1.04
N ALA A 240 2.98 12.93 -0.92
CA ALA A 240 1.68 13.37 -0.45
C ALA A 240 0.83 12.24 0.11
N PHE A 241 -0.22 12.65 0.83
CA PHE A 241 -1.32 11.78 1.24
C PHE A 241 -2.57 12.17 0.46
N ALA A 242 -2.95 11.37 -0.54
CA ALA A 242 -4.16 11.57 -1.34
C ALA A 242 -5.36 10.93 -0.64
N ARG A 243 -6.40 11.71 -0.37
CA ARG A 243 -7.63 11.18 0.23
C ARG A 243 -8.21 10.05 -0.61
N ILE A 244 -8.64 8.99 0.06
CA ILE A 244 -9.34 7.88 -0.58
C ILE A 244 -10.71 8.36 -1.04
N GLN A 245 -11.01 8.16 -2.33
CA GLN A 245 -12.25 8.59 -2.95
C GLN A 245 -13.24 7.42 -3.05
N GLY A 246 -14.51 7.70 -2.73
CA GLY A 246 -15.61 6.78 -2.94
C GLY A 246 -15.36 5.37 -2.38
N LYS A 247 -15.29 4.38 -3.28
CA LYS A 247 -15.15 2.95 -2.93
C LYS A 247 -13.75 2.38 -3.22
N GLU A 248 -12.75 3.20 -3.50
CA GLU A 248 -11.40 2.74 -3.92
C GLU A 248 -10.81 1.68 -2.98
N PHE A 249 -10.85 1.91 -1.66
CA PHE A 249 -10.33 0.95 -0.71
C PHE A 249 -11.19 -0.32 -0.63
N GLU A 250 -12.51 -0.19 -0.71
CA GLU A 250 -13.43 -1.32 -0.71
C GLU A 250 -13.27 -2.19 -1.95
N ASP A 251 -13.03 -1.59 -3.11
CA ASP A 251 -12.76 -2.31 -4.35
C ASP A 251 -11.41 -3.04 -4.26
N PHE A 252 -10.39 -2.39 -3.70
CA PHE A 252 -9.11 -3.06 -3.42
C PHE A 252 -9.25 -4.19 -2.39
N ARG A 253 -9.99 -3.97 -1.30
CA ARG A 253 -10.28 -5.01 -0.31
C ARG A 253 -10.98 -6.20 -0.95
N ARG A 254 -11.98 -5.95 -1.79
CA ARG A 254 -12.69 -6.99 -2.54
C ARG A 254 -11.74 -7.73 -3.48
N LEU A 255 -10.91 -7.01 -4.22
CA LEU A 255 -9.89 -7.62 -5.08
C LEU A 255 -8.99 -8.57 -4.28
N VAL A 256 -8.43 -8.15 -3.15
CA VAL A 256 -7.54 -8.98 -2.34
C VAL A 256 -8.27 -10.20 -1.76
N THR A 257 -9.48 -10.04 -1.25
CA THR A 257 -10.20 -11.10 -0.52
C THR A 257 -10.95 -12.08 -1.40
N GLN A 258 -11.52 -11.61 -2.51
CA GLN A 258 -12.42 -12.37 -3.37
C GLN A 258 -11.84 -12.62 -4.77
N GLY A 259 -10.82 -11.86 -5.15
CA GLY A 259 -10.24 -11.88 -6.49
C GLY A 259 -10.91 -10.91 -7.45
N PRO A 260 -10.38 -10.80 -8.68
CA PRO A 260 -10.99 -10.00 -9.72
C PRO A 260 -12.35 -10.58 -10.08
N PRO A 261 -13.29 -9.74 -10.53
CA PRO A 261 -14.54 -10.23 -11.06
C PRO A 261 -14.20 -11.24 -12.17
N ARG A 262 -14.87 -12.40 -12.13
CA ARG A 262 -14.70 -13.41 -13.18
C ARG A 262 -14.93 -12.70 -14.51
N ARG A 263 -13.93 -12.71 -15.38
CA ARG A 263 -14.12 -12.33 -16.77
C ARG A 263 -15.22 -13.26 -17.27
N GLN A 264 -16.40 -12.75 -17.54
CA GLN A 264 -17.35 -13.50 -18.33
C GLN A 264 -16.60 -13.82 -19.61
N PRO A 265 -16.49 -15.11 -20.00
CA PRO A 265 -15.88 -15.42 -21.28
C PRO A 265 -16.63 -14.58 -22.31
N VAL A 266 -15.90 -13.77 -23.09
CA VAL A 266 -16.48 -12.97 -24.18
C VAL A 266 -17.15 -13.89 -25.20
N PHE A 267 -16.87 -15.17 -25.11
CA PHE A 267 -17.52 -16.29 -25.79
C PHE A 267 -18.33 -17.11 -24.76
N ALA A 268 -19.34 -16.49 -24.15
CA ALA A 268 -20.44 -17.25 -23.63
C ALA A 268 -21.08 -17.93 -24.81
N ASP A 269 -20.85 -19.24 -24.91
CA ASP A 269 -21.47 -20.15 -25.86
C ASP A 269 -21.43 -19.72 -27.35
N ALA A 270 -20.36 -20.08 -28.01
CA ALA A 270 -20.40 -20.19 -29.48
C ALA A 270 -21.54 -21.13 -30.00
N ALA A 271 -22.18 -21.88 -29.08
CA ALA A 271 -23.35 -22.71 -29.38
C ALA A 271 -24.64 -21.89 -29.49
N GLU A 272 -24.77 -20.71 -28.89
CA GLU A 272 -25.97 -19.87 -28.96
C GLU A 272 -25.85 -18.71 -29.96
N GLN A 273 -24.66 -18.35 -30.41
CA GLN A 273 -24.51 -17.54 -31.60
C GLN A 273 -24.70 -18.39 -32.85
N ARG A 274 -25.90 -18.93 -33.03
CA ARG A 274 -26.39 -19.18 -34.36
C ARG A 274 -26.50 -17.83 -35.06
N VAL A 275 -25.41 -17.42 -35.71
CA VAL A 275 -25.47 -16.35 -36.69
C VAL A 275 -26.58 -16.77 -37.62
N SER A 276 -27.72 -16.09 -37.55
CA SER A 276 -28.78 -16.30 -38.51
C SER A 276 -28.14 -16.10 -39.87
N THR A 277 -28.11 -17.15 -40.69
CA THR A 277 -27.60 -17.10 -42.07
C THR A 277 -28.33 -16.04 -42.89
N GLN A 278 -29.42 -15.48 -42.39
CA GLN A 278 -30.13 -14.32 -42.97
C GLN A 278 -29.45 -12.97 -42.69
N ALA A 279 -28.45 -12.89 -41.79
CA ALA A 279 -27.69 -11.68 -41.52
C ALA A 279 -26.40 -11.57 -42.35
N LEU A 280 -26.05 -12.59 -43.15
CA LEU A 280 -25.01 -12.51 -44.15
C LEU A 280 -25.59 -11.76 -45.36
N VAL A 281 -25.49 -10.43 -45.34
CA VAL A 281 -25.71 -9.61 -46.54
C VAL A 281 -24.68 -10.08 -47.56
N ARG A 282 -25.17 -10.64 -48.68
CA ARG A 282 -24.29 -11.07 -49.79
C ARG A 282 -23.52 -9.85 -50.24
N ALA A 283 -22.22 -10.00 -50.47
CA ALA A 283 -21.35 -8.94 -50.97
C ALA A 283 -21.86 -8.26 -52.24
N GLU A 284 -22.73 -8.95 -52.97
CA GLU A 284 -23.40 -8.50 -54.20
C GLU A 284 -24.52 -7.48 -53.95
N GLU A 285 -25.01 -7.35 -52.69
CA GLU A 285 -26.06 -6.39 -52.31
C GLU A 285 -25.47 -5.07 -51.79
N LEU A 286 -24.15 -4.99 -51.58
CA LEU A 286 -23.42 -3.76 -51.34
C LEU A 286 -23.13 -3.14 -52.69
N GLY A 287 -24.05 -2.28 -53.16
CA GLY A 287 -23.90 -1.52 -54.43
C GLY A 287 -22.59 -0.72 -54.45
N PRO A 288 -22.14 -0.26 -55.63
CA PRO A 288 -20.83 0.35 -55.87
C PRO A 288 -20.72 1.79 -55.34
N SER A 289 -20.95 2.01 -54.04
CA SER A 289 -20.90 3.33 -53.42
C SER A 289 -19.93 3.42 -52.22
N LEU A 290 -18.79 2.78 -52.34
CA LEU A 290 -17.66 3.16 -51.49
C LEU A 290 -16.93 4.32 -52.16
N PRO A 291 -16.83 5.51 -51.55
CA PRO A 291 -16.01 6.57 -52.11
C PRO A 291 -14.56 6.08 -52.15
N SER A 292 -13.95 6.18 -53.35
CA SER A 292 -12.53 5.96 -53.56
C SER A 292 -11.75 6.99 -52.72
N PHE A 293 -11.15 6.57 -51.62
CA PHE A 293 -10.12 7.32 -50.94
C PHE A 293 -8.79 7.18 -51.70
N ALA A 294 -8.74 7.77 -52.91
CA ALA A 294 -7.50 8.14 -53.56
C ALA A 294 -7.12 9.54 -53.02
N GLY A 295 -6.59 9.58 -51.81
CA GLY A 295 -5.97 10.77 -51.27
C GLY A 295 -4.50 10.77 -51.61
N ASP A 296 -4.10 11.73 -52.43
CA ASP A 296 -2.73 12.04 -52.81
C ASP A 296 -1.81 12.15 -51.58
N LEU A 297 -0.96 11.14 -51.38
CA LEU A 297 0.23 11.28 -50.55
C LEU A 297 1.33 11.90 -51.44
N ALA A 298 1.35 13.23 -51.54
CA ALA A 298 2.51 13.96 -52.02
C ALA A 298 3.64 13.81 -50.99
N VAL A 299 4.56 12.93 -51.26
CA VAL A 299 5.84 12.84 -50.54
C VAL A 299 6.69 13.99 -51.04
N SER A 300 6.81 15.05 -50.23
CA SER A 300 7.84 16.08 -50.41
C SER A 300 9.20 15.49 -50.02
N ALA A 301 10.01 15.15 -51.03
CA ALA A 301 11.42 14.87 -50.82
C ALA A 301 12.16 16.18 -50.62
N GLU A 302 12.58 16.43 -49.38
CA GLU A 302 13.51 17.51 -49.03
C GLU A 302 14.95 17.00 -49.30
N GLN A 303 15.61 17.64 -50.28
CA GLN A 303 17.03 17.44 -50.56
C GLN A 303 17.88 18.06 -49.45
N PRO A 304 19.00 17.45 -49.05
CA PRO A 304 20.01 18.12 -48.22
C PRO A 304 20.89 18.96 -49.13
N ASP A 305 20.96 20.25 -48.84
CA ASP A 305 22.00 21.16 -49.34
C ASP A 305 23.28 21.02 -48.54
N ASP A 306 24.42 21.18 -49.24
CA ASP A 306 25.83 21.08 -48.88
C ASP A 306 26.31 21.64 -47.55
#